data_3ee045e927f4dfaf656dcad1e97a2d91
#
_entry.id   3ee045e927f4dfaf656dcad1e97a2d91
#
_cell.length_a   1.000
_cell.length_b   1.000
_cell.length_c   1.000
_cell.angle_alpha   90.00
_cell.angle_beta   90.00
_cell.angle_gamma   90.00
#
_symmetry.space_group_name_H-M   'P 1'
#
loop_
_entity.id
_entity.type
_entity.pdbx_description
1 polymer ?
#
loop_
_entity_poly.entity_id
_entity_poly.type
_entity_poly.pdbx_seq_one_letter_code
_entity_poly.pdbx_strand_id
1 'polypeptide(L)'
;MLSFASSLSSDNEAFAIFVNDQFNFKDRKNLLSKEASKKINSYLSTLKDKKSEEEISSFDISGKQKCFIIKVKKKYETYYPEEKGGVFYSYLKNFKVIKKIDIYIDSLDFEKEEIVNFSSEFIFGFSLKSYTFDSARKE
;
A
#
# COMPACT_ATOMS: atom_id res chain seq x y z
N MET A 1 -1.83 -8.93 -16.29
CA MET A 1 -2.78 -8.40 -15.31
C MET A 1 -2.18 -8.41 -13.92
N LEU A 2 -2.27 -7.30 -13.22
CA LEU A 2 -1.78 -7.19 -11.85
C LEU A 2 -2.84 -7.75 -10.89
N SER A 3 -2.46 -8.66 -10.01
CA SER A 3 -3.35 -9.21 -8.99
C SER A 3 -2.90 -8.76 -7.59
N PHE A 4 -3.79 -8.87 -6.61
CA PHE A 4 -3.47 -8.50 -5.25
C PHE A 4 -4.07 -9.50 -4.25
N ALA A 5 -3.52 -9.49 -3.04
CA ALA A 5 -4.06 -10.22 -1.91
C ALA A 5 -4.16 -9.27 -0.71
N SER A 6 -5.15 -9.47 0.13
CA SER A 6 -5.37 -8.61 1.30
C SER A 6 -4.61 -9.05 2.54
N SER A 7 -3.76 -10.07 2.42
CA SER A 7 -2.91 -10.55 3.50
C SER A 7 -1.52 -10.82 2.97
N LEU A 8 -0.52 -10.82 3.85
CA LEU A 8 0.86 -11.06 3.45
C LEU A 8 1.15 -12.55 3.33
N SER A 9 1.77 -12.94 2.23
CA SER A 9 2.33 -14.28 2.08
C SER A 9 3.82 -14.22 2.40
N SER A 10 4.40 -15.35 2.78
CA SER A 10 5.79 -15.40 3.22
C SER A 10 6.80 -15.17 2.10
N ASP A 11 6.41 -15.41 0.86
CA ASP A 11 7.29 -15.35 -0.31
C ASP A 11 6.85 -14.31 -1.33
N ASN A 12 6.16 -13.24 -0.91
CA ASN A 12 5.72 -12.21 -1.84
C ASN A 12 6.92 -11.44 -2.42
N GLU A 13 6.77 -10.98 -3.66
CA GLU A 13 7.79 -10.12 -4.30
C GLU A 13 7.51 -8.63 -4.05
N ALA A 14 6.30 -8.30 -3.61
CA ALA A 14 5.92 -6.95 -3.31
C ALA A 14 4.79 -6.94 -2.30
N PHE A 15 4.84 -5.98 -1.39
CA PHE A 15 3.74 -5.75 -0.47
C PHE A 15 3.61 -4.27 -0.16
N ALA A 16 2.41 -3.87 0.27
CA ALA A 16 2.11 -2.50 0.63
C ALA A 16 1.69 -2.42 2.08
N ILE A 17 2.13 -1.37 2.75
CA ILE A 17 1.67 -1.04 4.11
C ILE A 17 1.09 0.36 4.11
N PHE A 18 0.20 0.62 5.06
CA PHE A 18 -0.37 1.94 5.26
C PHE A 18 0.31 2.62 6.43
N VAL A 19 0.61 3.90 6.29
CA VAL A 19 1.18 4.72 7.35
C VAL A 19 0.30 5.96 7.53
N ASN A 20 0.36 6.58 8.72
CA ASN A 20 -0.41 7.79 8.97
C ASN A 20 0.35 9.03 8.47
N ASP A 21 -0.21 10.23 8.67
CA ASP A 21 0.38 11.49 8.22
C ASP A 21 1.78 11.74 8.81
N GLN A 22 2.11 11.10 9.92
CA GLN A 22 3.39 11.25 10.61
C GLN A 22 4.35 10.12 10.27
N PHE A 23 4.01 9.30 9.25
CA PHE A 23 4.80 8.16 8.83
C PHE A 23 4.98 7.12 9.93
N ASN A 24 3.97 6.96 10.80
CA ASN A 24 3.95 5.91 11.79
C ASN A 24 3.21 4.69 11.26
N PHE A 25 3.67 3.52 11.64
CA PHE A 25 3.17 2.25 11.15
C PHE A 25 3.13 1.25 12.30
N LYS A 26 2.14 0.36 12.28
CA LYS A 26 2.00 -0.70 13.26
C LYS A 26 1.78 -2.05 12.59
N ASP A 27 2.59 -3.02 12.99
CA ASP A 27 2.43 -4.41 12.55
C ASP A 27 1.54 -5.16 13.54
N ARG A 28 0.23 -4.88 13.49
CA ARG A 28 -0.75 -5.41 14.45
C ARG A 28 -0.87 -6.92 14.44
N LYS A 29 -0.67 -7.54 13.30
CA LYS A 29 -0.79 -8.99 13.14
C LYS A 29 0.56 -9.70 13.23
N ASN A 30 1.61 -8.94 13.49
CA ASN A 30 2.96 -9.47 13.61
C ASN A 30 3.37 -10.31 12.39
N LEU A 31 3.08 -9.79 11.21
CA LEU A 31 3.31 -10.50 9.95
C LEU A 31 4.68 -10.25 9.33
N LEU A 32 5.40 -9.23 9.83
CA LEU A 32 6.68 -8.84 9.24
C LEU A 32 7.83 -9.42 10.07
N SER A 33 8.90 -9.81 9.38
CA SER A 33 10.12 -10.25 10.05
C SER A 33 10.77 -9.07 10.77
N LYS A 34 11.65 -9.36 11.71
CA LYS A 34 12.41 -8.31 12.41
C LYS A 34 13.23 -7.48 11.45
N GLU A 35 13.83 -8.14 10.45
CA GLU A 35 14.65 -7.47 9.44
C GLU A 35 13.80 -6.53 8.59
N ALA A 36 12.65 -7.00 8.12
CA ALA A 36 11.74 -6.18 7.32
C ALA A 36 11.24 -4.98 8.13
N SER A 37 10.80 -5.20 9.38
CA SER A 37 10.35 -4.12 10.26
C SER A 37 11.43 -3.07 10.48
N LYS A 38 12.66 -3.50 10.68
CA LYS A 38 13.80 -2.59 10.89
C LYS A 38 14.02 -1.72 9.64
N LYS A 39 14.01 -2.33 8.47
CA LYS A 39 14.19 -1.60 7.21
C LYS A 39 13.05 -0.63 6.94
N ILE A 40 11.82 -1.05 7.22
CA ILE A 40 10.66 -0.18 7.07
C ILE A 40 10.78 1.03 7.99
N ASN A 41 11.09 0.82 9.27
CA ASN A 41 11.21 1.92 10.23
C ASN A 41 12.33 2.88 9.85
N SER A 42 13.43 2.36 9.33
CA SER A 42 14.54 3.19 8.86
C SER A 42 14.12 4.06 7.68
N TYR A 43 13.40 3.47 6.72
CA TYR A 43 12.90 4.20 5.57
C TYR A 43 11.89 5.27 5.97
N LEU A 44 10.97 4.94 6.88
CA LEU A 44 9.98 5.90 7.38
C LEU A 44 10.64 7.07 8.10
N SER A 45 11.71 6.81 8.86
CA SER A 45 12.48 7.88 9.49
C SER A 45 13.07 8.83 8.45
N THR A 46 13.56 8.28 7.34
CA THR A 46 14.09 9.10 6.25
C THR A 46 13.00 9.99 5.65
N LEU A 47 11.81 9.43 5.42
CA LEU A 47 10.69 10.22 4.88
C LEU A 47 10.28 11.31 5.86
N LYS A 48 10.26 11.01 7.13
CA LYS A 48 9.91 11.98 8.17
C LYS A 48 10.93 13.11 8.24
N ASP A 49 12.21 12.80 8.20
CA ASP A 49 13.30 13.79 8.25
C ASP A 49 13.27 14.70 7.02
N LYS A 50 12.93 14.17 5.86
CA LYS A 50 12.82 14.96 4.63
C LYS A 50 11.51 15.74 4.55
N LYS A 51 10.58 15.52 5.48
CA LYS A 51 9.24 16.10 5.45
C LYS A 51 8.57 15.81 4.11
N SER A 52 8.65 14.54 3.68
CA SER A 52 8.13 14.12 2.38
C SER A 52 6.64 14.40 2.25
N GLU A 53 6.22 14.93 1.11
CA GLU A 53 4.82 15.16 0.79
C GLU A 53 4.26 14.05 -0.10
N GLU A 54 5.08 13.08 -0.48
CA GLU A 54 4.66 11.98 -1.34
C GLU A 54 3.62 11.12 -0.62
N GLU A 55 2.50 10.88 -1.31
CA GLU A 55 1.45 10.02 -0.76
C GLU A 55 1.78 8.54 -0.91
N ILE A 56 2.55 8.18 -1.93
CA ILE A 56 2.97 6.82 -2.19
C ILE A 56 4.44 6.82 -2.53
N SER A 57 5.19 5.91 -1.92
CA SER A 57 6.60 5.72 -2.20
C SER A 57 6.95 4.25 -2.06
N SER A 58 8.16 3.88 -2.45
CA SER A 58 8.58 2.49 -2.37
C SER A 58 10.08 2.38 -2.15
N PHE A 59 10.49 1.24 -1.61
CA PHE A 59 11.90 0.93 -1.42
C PHE A 59 12.09 -0.59 -1.43
N ASP A 60 13.31 -1.03 -1.60
CA ASP A 60 13.62 -2.46 -1.63
C ASP A 60 13.95 -2.98 -0.25
N ILE A 61 13.22 -4.00 0.20
CA ILE A 61 13.56 -4.75 1.40
C ILE A 61 14.80 -5.62 1.09
N SER A 62 14.81 -6.20 -0.11
CA SER A 62 15.91 -7.02 -0.61
C SER A 62 15.91 -6.94 -2.13
N GLY A 63 16.86 -7.63 -2.78
CA GLY A 63 16.87 -7.70 -4.24
C GLY A 63 15.66 -8.36 -4.84
N LYS A 64 14.87 -9.08 -4.03
CA LYS A 64 13.71 -9.83 -4.50
C LYS A 64 12.37 -9.31 -3.96
N GLN A 65 12.40 -8.34 -3.04
CA GLN A 65 11.18 -7.89 -2.38
C GLN A 65 11.15 -6.37 -2.26
N LYS A 66 10.05 -5.79 -2.73
CA LYS A 66 9.83 -4.34 -2.68
C LYS A 66 8.66 -4.03 -1.73
N CYS A 67 8.83 -2.98 -0.95
CA CYS A 67 7.78 -2.48 -0.05
C CYS A 67 7.25 -1.15 -0.55
N PHE A 68 5.93 -1.04 -0.62
CA PHE A 68 5.24 0.20 -0.98
C PHE A 68 4.65 0.83 0.27
N ILE A 69 4.82 2.13 0.42
CA ILE A 69 4.32 2.91 1.54
C ILE A 69 3.17 3.77 1.05
N ILE A 70 2.00 3.62 1.65
CA ILE A 70 0.81 4.40 1.32
C ILE A 70 0.46 5.26 2.53
N LYS A 71 0.60 6.57 2.39
CA LYS A 71 0.26 7.51 3.45
C LYS A 71 -1.23 7.79 3.43
N VAL A 72 -1.90 7.65 4.56
CA VAL A 72 -3.35 7.76 4.68
C VAL A 72 -3.69 8.79 5.75
N LYS A 73 -4.59 9.71 5.41
CA LYS A 73 -5.10 10.69 6.36
C LYS A 73 -6.04 10.03 7.35
N LYS A 74 -6.02 10.49 8.60
CA LYS A 74 -6.94 9.99 9.62
C LYS A 74 -8.37 10.50 9.41
N LYS A 75 -8.52 11.73 8.95
CA LYS A 75 -9.81 12.32 8.61
C LYS A 75 -9.82 12.58 7.11
N TYR A 76 -10.88 12.14 6.45
CA TYR A 76 -10.96 12.20 4.99
C TYR A 76 -12.40 12.28 4.51
N GLU A 77 -12.57 12.69 3.25
CA GLU A 77 -13.86 12.77 2.60
C GLU A 77 -14.32 11.40 2.11
N THR A 78 -15.62 11.28 1.82
CA THR A 78 -16.28 10.02 1.50
C THR A 78 -15.58 9.20 0.42
N TYR A 79 -15.11 9.86 -0.64
CA TYR A 79 -14.51 9.16 -1.79
C TYR A 79 -13.01 8.93 -1.67
N TYR A 80 -12.41 9.38 -0.58
CA TYR A 80 -10.95 9.32 -0.42
C TYR A 80 -10.38 7.90 -0.50
N PRO A 81 -10.97 6.88 0.19
CA PRO A 81 -10.40 5.53 0.10
C PRO A 81 -10.41 4.97 -1.31
N GLU A 82 -11.51 5.17 -2.05
CA GLU A 82 -11.64 4.70 -3.42
C GLU A 82 -10.64 5.38 -4.34
N GLU A 83 -10.50 6.71 -4.24
CA GLU A 83 -9.54 7.48 -5.03
C GLU A 83 -8.12 7.03 -4.71
N LYS A 84 -7.82 6.78 -3.45
CA LYS A 84 -6.50 6.33 -3.01
C LYS A 84 -6.13 4.99 -3.63
N GLY A 85 -7.10 4.07 -3.71
CA GLY A 85 -6.90 2.78 -4.36
C GLY A 85 -6.55 2.94 -5.84
N GLY A 86 -7.25 3.82 -6.54
CA GLY A 86 -6.96 4.11 -7.94
C GLY A 86 -5.59 4.74 -8.14
N VAL A 87 -5.22 5.68 -7.26
CA VAL A 87 -3.90 6.32 -7.30
C VAL A 87 -2.81 5.27 -7.07
N PHE A 88 -3.02 4.35 -6.13
CA PHE A 88 -2.05 3.30 -5.87
C PHE A 88 -1.86 2.39 -7.09
N TYR A 89 -2.95 2.01 -7.76
CA TYR A 89 -2.85 1.22 -8.99
C TYR A 89 -2.04 1.98 -10.05
N SER A 90 -2.30 3.27 -10.23
CA SER A 90 -1.58 4.09 -11.20
C SER A 90 -0.09 4.18 -10.89
N TYR A 91 0.27 4.19 -9.61
CA TYR A 91 1.66 4.16 -9.19
C TYR A 91 2.30 2.80 -9.51
N LEU A 92 1.58 1.71 -9.21
CA LEU A 92 2.09 0.35 -9.40
C LEU A 92 2.35 0.00 -10.87
N LYS A 93 1.56 0.53 -11.79
CA LYS A 93 1.73 0.17 -13.20
C LYS A 93 3.07 0.63 -13.79
N ASN A 94 3.79 1.51 -13.08
CA ASN A 94 5.15 1.90 -13.46
C ASN A 94 6.17 0.80 -13.19
N PHE A 95 5.78 -0.23 -12.42
CA PHE A 95 6.65 -1.36 -12.06
C PHE A 95 6.19 -2.60 -12.83
N LYS A 96 6.61 -2.70 -14.08
CA LYS A 96 6.13 -3.72 -15.01
C LYS A 96 6.42 -5.16 -14.59
N VAL A 97 7.45 -5.37 -13.76
CA VAL A 97 7.81 -6.73 -13.32
C VAL A 97 6.93 -7.24 -12.20
N ILE A 98 6.19 -6.36 -11.52
CA ILE A 98 5.32 -6.77 -10.42
C ILE A 98 4.01 -7.29 -10.99
N LYS A 99 3.72 -8.58 -10.72
CA LYS A 99 2.50 -9.24 -11.17
C LYS A 99 1.49 -9.41 -10.05
N LYS A 100 1.95 -9.43 -8.82
CA LYS A 100 1.10 -9.61 -7.64
C LYS A 100 1.60 -8.74 -6.52
N ILE A 101 0.66 -8.14 -5.77
CA ILE A 101 0.98 -7.35 -4.59
C ILE A 101 0.13 -7.81 -3.42
N ASP A 102 0.74 -7.95 -2.26
CA ASP A 102 0.03 -8.20 -1.02
C ASP A 102 -0.20 -6.86 -0.33
N ILE A 103 -1.42 -6.60 0.12
CA ILE A 103 -1.77 -5.35 0.78
C ILE A 103 -2.03 -5.64 2.25
N TYR A 104 -1.21 -5.08 3.12
CA TYR A 104 -1.32 -5.30 4.57
C TYR A 104 -2.38 -4.36 5.14
N ILE A 105 -3.64 -4.79 5.09
CA ILE A 105 -4.80 -4.00 5.50
C ILE A 105 -4.73 -3.62 6.98
N ASP A 106 -4.30 -4.55 7.83
CA ASP A 106 -4.28 -4.34 9.27
C ASP A 106 -3.16 -3.38 9.72
N SER A 107 -2.36 -2.87 8.79
CA SER A 107 -1.41 -1.79 9.10
C SER A 107 -2.09 -0.42 9.14
N LEU A 108 -3.35 -0.31 8.72
CA LEU A 108 -4.13 0.92 8.86
C LEU A 108 -4.29 1.28 10.35
N ASP A 109 -4.06 2.55 10.68
CA ASP A 109 -4.17 3.05 12.05
C ASP A 109 -5.60 3.51 12.33
N PHE A 110 -6.54 2.58 12.24
CA PHE A 110 -7.98 2.83 12.42
C PHE A 110 -8.59 1.76 13.33
N GLU A 111 -9.78 2.02 13.81
CA GLU A 111 -10.59 1.02 14.51
C GLU A 111 -10.96 -0.11 13.53
N LYS A 112 -11.23 -1.28 14.08
CA LYS A 112 -11.48 -2.49 13.28
C LYS A 112 -12.55 -2.30 12.21
N GLU A 113 -13.67 -1.67 12.58
CA GLU A 113 -14.77 -1.43 11.64
C GLU A 113 -14.35 -0.48 10.51
N GLU A 114 -13.60 0.55 10.87
CA GLU A 114 -13.10 1.52 9.88
C GLU A 114 -12.08 0.89 8.95
N ILE A 115 -11.25 -0.03 9.46
CA ILE A 115 -10.30 -0.78 8.62
C ILE A 115 -11.07 -1.54 7.54
N VAL A 116 -12.15 -2.22 7.90
CA VAL A 116 -12.97 -2.98 6.95
C VAL A 116 -13.55 -2.05 5.89
N ASN A 117 -14.13 -0.93 6.31
CA ASN A 117 -14.75 0.01 5.39
C ASN A 117 -13.74 0.66 4.46
N PHE A 118 -12.62 1.14 5.01
CA PHE A 118 -11.57 1.76 4.22
C PHE A 118 -10.99 0.78 3.21
N SER A 119 -10.63 -0.42 3.66
CA SER A 119 -9.99 -1.41 2.79
C SER A 119 -10.91 -1.86 1.66
N SER A 120 -12.21 -2.02 1.94
CA SER A 120 -13.18 -2.42 0.91
C SER A 120 -13.26 -1.37 -0.20
N GLU A 121 -13.33 -0.10 0.16
CA GLU A 121 -13.39 0.98 -0.82
C GLU A 121 -12.07 1.18 -1.55
N PHE A 122 -10.96 1.02 -0.82
CA PHE A 122 -9.62 1.09 -1.42
C PHE A 122 -9.45 0.01 -2.49
N ILE A 123 -9.79 -1.22 -2.15
CA ILE A 123 -9.68 -2.35 -3.08
C ILE A 123 -10.62 -2.16 -4.27
N PHE A 124 -11.81 -1.64 -4.03
CA PHE A 124 -12.75 -1.33 -5.11
C PHE A 124 -12.15 -0.32 -6.09
N GLY A 125 -11.60 0.78 -5.57
CA GLY A 125 -10.98 1.81 -6.42
C GLY A 125 -9.77 1.28 -7.19
N PHE A 126 -8.96 0.46 -6.54
CA PHE A 126 -7.82 -0.22 -7.17
C PHE A 126 -8.30 -1.09 -8.32
N SER A 127 -9.31 -1.93 -8.07
CA SER A 127 -9.83 -2.86 -9.07
C SER A 127 -10.50 -2.15 -10.23
N LEU A 128 -11.26 -1.09 -9.93
CA LEU A 128 -11.95 -0.30 -10.94
C LEU A 128 -10.94 0.36 -11.89
N LYS A 129 -9.88 0.93 -11.35
CA LYS A 129 -8.82 1.57 -12.14
C LYS A 129 -8.10 0.55 -13.01
N SER A 130 -7.83 -0.63 -12.43
CA SER A 130 -7.20 -1.73 -13.16
C SER A 130 -8.05 -2.17 -14.34
N TYR A 131 -9.34 -2.35 -14.12
CA TYR A 131 -10.28 -2.75 -15.18
C TYR A 131 -10.34 -1.70 -16.29
N THR A 132 -10.47 -0.44 -15.92
CA THR A 132 -10.55 0.67 -16.88
C THR A 132 -9.28 0.74 -17.74
N PHE A 133 -8.12 0.58 -17.10
CA PHE A 133 -6.83 0.62 -17.80
C PHE A 133 -6.71 -0.55 -18.78
N ASP A 134 -7.07 -1.77 -18.35
CA ASP A 134 -6.98 -2.97 -19.20
C ASP A 134 -7.95 -2.87 -20.39
N SER A 135 -9.15 -2.35 -20.17
CA SER A 135 -10.13 -2.14 -21.24
C SER A 135 -9.61 -1.16 -22.29
N ALA A 136 -9.03 -0.06 -21.85
CA ALA A 136 -8.45 0.94 -22.76
C ALA A 136 -7.32 0.36 -23.61
N ARG A 137 -6.55 -0.55 -23.04
CA ARG A 137 -5.44 -1.17 -23.77
C ARG A 137 -5.89 -2.14 -24.85
N LYS A 138 -7.09 -2.71 -24.72
CA LYS A 138 -7.63 -3.66 -25.71
C LYS A 138 -8.18 -2.96 -26.95
N GLU A 139 -8.40 -1.69 -26.87
CA GLU A 139 -8.84 -0.87 -27.99
C GLU A 139 -7.64 -0.32 -28.77
#